data_92977efbf6a30f77a73bfe5e71855874
#
_entry.id   92977efbf6a30f77a73bfe5e71855874
#
_cell.length_a   1.000
_cell.length_b   1.000
_cell.length_c   1.000
_cell.angle_alpha   90.00
_cell.angle_beta   90.00
_cell.angle_gamma   90.00
#
_symmetry.space_group_name_H-M   'P 1'
#
loop_
_entity.id
_entity.type
_entity.pdbx_description
1 polymer ?
#
loop_
_entity_poly.entity_id
_entity_poly.type
_entity_poly.pdbx_seq_one_letter_code
_entity_poly.pdbx_strand_id
1 'polypeptide(L)'
;MQRLTLLLSFVVLLTCSTGAAKDSPKRRIPCKTAAIANSCYWTHGRLGFANGTPALRLWKIGTHRVLGIYSGPSAYNPAEEDPDRGDNENPDLPVNVKHTFETHRDFGMPHRIFANFEVCPLEPEKPGAMQAACIESAKNIVVEK
;
A
#
# COMPACT_ATOMS: atom_id res chain seq x y z
N MET A 1 -58.58 -51.89 0.90
CA MET A 1 -57.90 -51.05 -0.10
C MET A 1 -57.09 -49.99 0.62
N GLN A 2 -55.81 -50.26 0.87
CA GLN A 2 -54.93 -49.39 1.67
C GLN A 2 -54.08 -48.62 0.68
N ARG A 3 -54.26 -47.28 0.65
CA ARG A 3 -53.42 -46.38 -0.20
C ARG A 3 -52.15 -46.00 0.57
N LEU A 4 -51.05 -46.52 0.13
CA LEU A 4 -49.71 -46.24 0.61
C LEU A 4 -49.21 -44.94 -0.04
N THR A 5 -49.11 -43.86 0.71
CA THR A 5 -48.57 -42.56 0.29
C THR A 5 -47.06 -42.54 0.58
N LEU A 6 -46.26 -42.62 -0.49
CA LEU A 6 -44.80 -42.44 -0.43
C LEU A 6 -44.49 -40.95 -0.36
N LEU A 7 -43.95 -40.51 0.78
CA LEU A 7 -43.35 -39.19 0.98
C LEU A 7 -41.88 -39.25 0.53
N LEU A 8 -41.59 -38.69 -0.65
CA LEU A 8 -40.22 -38.46 -1.12
C LEU A 8 -39.67 -37.24 -0.38
N SER A 9 -38.78 -37.46 0.61
CA SER A 9 -37.99 -36.40 1.24
C SER A 9 -36.85 -36.02 0.30
N PHE A 10 -36.94 -34.84 -0.29
CA PHE A 10 -35.86 -34.22 -1.06
C PHE A 10 -34.85 -33.58 -0.07
N VAL A 11 -33.74 -34.25 0.17
CA VAL A 11 -32.60 -33.69 0.91
C VAL A 11 -31.77 -32.83 -0.04
N VAL A 12 -31.91 -31.50 0.07
CA VAL A 12 -31.09 -30.56 -0.65
C VAL A 12 -29.76 -30.43 0.10
N LEU A 13 -28.70 -31.06 -0.38
CA LEU A 13 -27.33 -30.86 0.09
C LEU A 13 -26.85 -29.49 -0.41
N LEU A 14 -26.87 -28.47 0.49
CA LEU A 14 -26.15 -27.21 0.27
C LEU A 14 -24.65 -27.49 0.38
N THR A 15 -23.96 -27.62 -0.75
CA THR A 15 -22.49 -27.60 -0.80
C THR A 15 -22.03 -26.17 -0.59
N CYS A 16 -21.61 -25.83 0.65
CA CYS A 16 -20.89 -24.61 0.95
C CYS A 16 -19.51 -24.68 0.27
N SER A 17 -19.37 -24.04 -0.90
CA SER A 17 -18.07 -23.81 -1.52
C SER A 17 -17.30 -22.78 -0.68
N THR A 18 -16.43 -23.26 0.20
CA THR A 18 -15.42 -22.43 0.86
C THR A 18 -14.41 -21.99 -0.20
N GLY A 19 -14.66 -20.83 -0.82
CA GLY A 19 -13.68 -20.17 -1.65
C GLY A 19 -12.45 -19.85 -0.80
N ALA A 20 -11.35 -20.58 -1.01
CA ALA A 20 -10.05 -20.23 -0.42
C ALA A 20 -9.70 -18.81 -0.90
N ALA A 21 -9.77 -17.84 0.00
CA ALA A 21 -9.23 -16.51 -0.22
C ALA A 21 -7.73 -16.72 -0.52
N LYS A 22 -7.30 -16.38 -1.75
CA LYS A 22 -5.89 -16.33 -2.10
C LYS A 22 -5.25 -15.34 -1.14
N ASP A 23 -4.43 -15.83 -0.22
CA ASP A 23 -3.60 -15.00 0.63
C ASP A 23 -2.72 -14.13 -0.26
N SER A 24 -3.10 -12.85 -0.40
CA SER A 24 -2.22 -11.87 -0.99
C SER A 24 -0.96 -11.80 -0.13
N PRO A 25 0.24 -11.73 -0.73
CA PRO A 25 1.49 -11.67 0.03
C PRO A 25 1.42 -10.48 1.00
N LYS A 26 1.40 -10.81 2.29
CA LYS A 26 1.23 -9.83 3.36
C LYS A 26 2.49 -8.95 3.44
N ARG A 27 2.31 -7.64 3.58
CA ARG A 27 3.41 -6.72 3.91
C ARG A 27 4.16 -7.20 5.16
N ARG A 28 5.48 -7.05 5.16
CA ARG A 28 6.33 -7.40 6.31
C ARG A 28 6.23 -6.34 7.42
N ILE A 29 6.14 -5.07 7.04
CA ILE A 29 6.08 -3.92 7.95
C ILE A 29 4.73 -3.22 7.77
N PRO A 30 3.82 -3.26 8.76
CA PRO A 30 2.53 -2.58 8.67
C PRO A 30 2.69 -1.06 8.60
N CYS A 31 2.02 -0.40 7.68
CA CYS A 31 1.93 1.05 7.61
C CYS A 31 0.83 1.55 8.57
N LYS A 32 -0.41 1.14 8.34
CA LYS A 32 -1.56 1.55 9.14
C LYS A 32 -1.66 0.72 10.42
N THR A 33 -1.03 1.21 11.49
CA THR A 33 -1.15 0.62 12.82
C THR A 33 -2.25 1.30 13.62
N ALA A 34 -2.71 0.68 14.72
CA ALA A 34 -3.75 1.27 15.59
C ALA A 34 -3.36 2.68 16.09
N ALA A 35 -2.07 2.92 16.31
CA ALA A 35 -1.58 4.20 16.81
C ALA A 35 -1.73 5.37 15.81
N ILE A 36 -1.63 5.10 14.50
CA ILE A 36 -1.66 6.15 13.46
C ILE A 36 -2.83 6.04 12.48
N ALA A 37 -3.70 5.05 12.65
CA ALA A 37 -4.81 4.78 11.71
C ALA A 37 -5.72 6.00 11.48
N ASN A 38 -5.95 6.81 12.52
CA ASN A 38 -6.79 8.00 12.45
C ASN A 38 -6.13 9.19 11.71
N SER A 39 -4.81 9.15 11.49
CA SER A 39 -4.09 10.17 10.74
C SER A 39 -3.95 9.83 9.25
N CYS A 40 -4.32 8.61 8.85
CA CYS A 40 -4.25 8.20 7.45
C CYS A 40 -5.32 8.90 6.60
N TYR A 41 -4.94 9.27 5.38
CA TYR A 41 -5.85 9.95 4.44
C TYR A 41 -5.55 9.55 2.99
N TRP A 42 -6.54 9.73 2.13
CA TRP A 42 -6.40 9.52 0.69
C TRP A 42 -5.92 10.78 -0.01
N THR A 43 -4.97 10.63 -0.92
CA THR A 43 -4.47 11.70 -1.78
C THR A 43 -4.18 11.20 -3.19
N HIS A 44 -4.44 12.04 -4.20
CA HIS A 44 -3.94 11.80 -5.55
C HIS A 44 -2.50 12.27 -5.63
N GLY A 45 -1.61 11.43 -6.16
CA GLY A 45 -0.19 11.73 -6.16
C GLY A 45 0.60 11.08 -7.28
N ARG A 46 1.82 11.58 -7.47
CA ARG A 46 2.85 11.00 -8.33
C ARG A 46 3.95 10.42 -7.45
N LEU A 47 4.10 9.09 -7.50
CA LEU A 47 5.11 8.36 -6.75
C LEU A 47 6.28 8.01 -7.66
N GLY A 48 7.50 8.21 -7.20
CA GLY A 48 8.69 7.86 -7.94
C GLY A 48 9.98 8.03 -7.15
N PHE A 49 11.05 7.49 -7.70
CA PHE A 49 12.38 7.61 -7.12
C PHE A 49 13.03 8.95 -7.46
N ALA A 50 13.80 9.49 -6.53
CA ALA A 50 14.57 10.71 -6.65
C ALA A 50 15.92 10.55 -5.93
N ASN A 51 16.88 11.41 -6.25
CA ASN A 51 18.15 11.44 -5.55
C ASN A 51 18.00 11.96 -4.12
N GLY A 52 18.75 11.38 -3.19
CA GLY A 52 18.75 11.73 -1.76
C GLY A 52 17.79 10.88 -0.94
N THR A 53 17.79 11.11 0.38
CA THR A 53 17.09 10.33 1.40
C THR A 53 15.80 11.00 1.85
N PRO A 54 14.67 10.28 1.90
CA PRO A 54 14.44 8.98 1.30
C PRO A 54 14.40 9.05 -0.23
N ALA A 55 14.78 7.97 -0.90
CA ALA A 55 14.79 7.91 -2.36
C ALA A 55 13.38 7.89 -2.96
N LEU A 56 12.43 7.22 -2.32
CA LEU A 56 11.05 7.15 -2.78
C LEU A 56 10.24 8.33 -2.27
N ARG A 57 9.61 9.07 -3.20
CA ARG A 57 8.87 10.30 -2.87
C ARG A 57 7.51 10.31 -3.53
N LEU A 58 6.51 10.81 -2.80
CA LEU A 58 5.15 11.03 -3.28
C LEU A 58 4.87 12.52 -3.35
N TRP A 59 4.72 13.03 -4.56
CA TRP A 59 4.26 14.39 -4.78
C TRP A 59 2.72 14.41 -4.77
N LYS A 60 2.12 15.17 -3.87
CA LYS A 60 0.67 15.38 -3.80
C LYS A 60 0.24 16.33 -4.93
N ILE A 61 -0.47 15.80 -5.93
CA ILE A 61 -0.92 16.57 -7.10
C ILE A 61 -1.82 17.75 -6.67
N GLY A 62 -1.64 18.90 -7.32
CA GLY A 62 -2.35 20.12 -6.97
C GLY A 62 -1.78 20.88 -5.76
N THR A 63 -0.65 20.44 -5.23
CA THR A 63 0.05 21.09 -4.12
C THR A 63 1.55 21.19 -4.37
N HIS A 64 2.27 21.91 -3.50
CA HIS A 64 3.74 21.91 -3.46
C HIS A 64 4.30 20.90 -2.45
N ARG A 65 3.48 19.97 -1.96
CA ARG A 65 3.85 19.02 -0.89
C ARG A 65 4.45 17.76 -1.46
N VAL A 66 5.58 17.38 -0.89
CA VAL A 66 6.25 16.11 -1.17
C VAL A 66 6.36 15.33 0.14
N LEU A 67 5.98 14.05 0.09
CA LEU A 67 6.13 13.10 1.19
C LEU A 67 7.32 12.20 0.93
N GLY A 68 8.15 11.99 1.93
CA GLY A 68 9.19 10.95 1.93
C GLY A 68 8.58 9.61 2.36
N ILE A 69 8.74 8.57 1.55
CA ILE A 69 8.05 7.29 1.76
C ILE A 69 8.97 6.30 2.46
N TYR A 70 8.49 5.78 3.58
CA TYR A 70 9.09 4.75 4.43
C TYR A 70 8.15 3.54 4.53
N SER A 71 8.64 2.41 5.05
CA SER A 71 7.85 1.19 5.18
C SER A 71 6.70 1.31 6.18
N GLY A 72 6.95 1.94 7.32
CA GLY A 72 5.96 2.10 8.38
C GLY A 72 6.56 2.59 9.70
N PRO A 73 5.74 2.73 10.76
CA PRO A 73 6.19 3.32 12.04
C PRO A 73 7.35 2.58 12.71
N SER A 74 7.44 1.26 12.58
CA SER A 74 8.51 0.47 13.19
C SER A 74 9.84 0.57 12.46
N ALA A 75 9.85 1.06 11.23
CA ALA A 75 11.04 1.25 10.41
C ALA A 75 11.45 2.73 10.29
N TYR A 76 10.70 3.64 10.89
CA TYR A 76 10.97 5.07 10.89
C TYR A 76 11.43 5.53 12.26
N ASN A 77 12.61 6.12 12.34
CA ASN A 77 13.13 6.78 13.54
C ASN A 77 13.62 8.18 13.17
N PRO A 78 12.94 9.26 13.60
CA PRO A 78 13.31 10.64 13.25
C PRO A 78 14.63 11.10 13.89
N ALA A 79 15.13 10.38 14.91
CA ALA A 79 16.40 10.68 15.56
C ALA A 79 17.60 9.97 14.91
N GLU A 80 17.38 9.12 13.94
CA GLU A 80 18.40 8.32 13.28
C GLU A 80 18.70 8.91 11.90
N GLU A 81 19.82 9.62 11.81
CA GLU A 81 20.30 10.22 10.55
C GLU A 81 21.11 9.23 9.70
N ASP A 82 20.92 7.90 9.86
CA ASP A 82 21.67 6.93 9.07
C ASP A 82 21.16 6.89 7.62
N PRO A 83 21.92 7.45 6.64
CA PRO A 83 21.54 7.47 5.24
C PRO A 83 21.58 6.07 4.59
N ASP A 84 22.30 5.11 5.20
CA ASP A 84 22.51 3.76 4.64
C ASP A 84 21.46 2.75 5.12
N ARG A 85 20.45 3.20 5.86
CA ARG A 85 19.37 2.32 6.29
C ARG A 85 18.53 1.84 5.11
N GLY A 86 18.52 0.53 4.87
CA GLY A 86 17.88 -0.09 3.70
C GLY A 86 16.38 0.21 3.49
N ASP A 87 15.69 0.73 4.53
CA ASP A 87 14.29 1.18 4.41
C ASP A 87 14.16 2.50 3.63
N ASN A 88 15.18 3.34 3.62
CA ASN A 88 15.18 4.61 2.89
C ASN A 88 15.26 4.41 1.36
N GLU A 89 15.86 3.32 0.91
CA GLU A 89 16.03 3.01 -0.51
C GLU A 89 14.92 2.12 -1.05
N ASN A 90 14.47 1.15 -0.26
CA ASN A 90 13.49 0.14 -0.67
C ASN A 90 12.40 -0.07 0.39
N PRO A 91 11.48 0.88 0.58
CA PRO A 91 10.41 0.74 1.55
C PRO A 91 9.47 -0.42 1.20
N ASP A 92 8.87 -1.02 2.23
CA ASP A 92 7.88 -2.10 2.08
C ASP A 92 6.54 -1.53 1.62
N LEU A 93 6.29 -1.61 0.32
CA LEU A 93 5.14 -1.01 -0.35
C LEU A 93 3.96 -1.98 -0.47
N PRO A 94 2.73 -1.48 -0.73
CA PRO A 94 1.61 -2.30 -1.14
C PRO A 94 1.96 -3.15 -2.37
N VAL A 95 1.48 -4.39 -2.39
CA VAL A 95 1.85 -5.39 -3.42
C VAL A 95 1.61 -4.90 -4.84
N ASN A 96 0.49 -4.21 -5.09
CA ASN A 96 0.18 -3.67 -6.41
C ASN A 96 1.14 -2.56 -6.84
N VAL A 97 1.60 -1.70 -5.94
CA VAL A 97 2.61 -0.66 -6.20
C VAL A 97 3.95 -1.31 -6.51
N LYS A 98 4.37 -2.25 -5.67
CA LYS A 98 5.63 -3.00 -5.86
C LYS A 98 5.63 -3.73 -7.20
N HIS A 99 4.59 -4.47 -7.51
CA HIS A 99 4.45 -5.17 -8.80
C HIS A 99 4.52 -4.21 -9.98
N THR A 100 3.87 -3.04 -9.91
CA THR A 100 3.92 -2.03 -10.97
C THR A 100 5.36 -1.53 -11.18
N PHE A 101 6.11 -1.25 -10.12
CA PHE A 101 7.52 -0.85 -10.22
C PHE A 101 8.44 -1.95 -10.75
N GLU A 102 8.15 -3.21 -10.46
CA GLU A 102 8.92 -4.36 -10.96
C GLU A 102 8.71 -4.59 -12.46
N THR A 103 7.48 -4.35 -12.93
CA THR A 103 7.08 -4.64 -14.33
C THR A 103 7.27 -3.48 -15.30
N HIS A 104 7.39 -2.25 -14.80
CA HIS A 104 7.57 -1.05 -15.63
C HIS A 104 8.87 -0.34 -15.28
N ARG A 105 9.93 -0.70 -15.99
CA ARG A 105 11.29 -0.17 -15.78
C ARG A 105 11.93 0.18 -17.11
N ASP A 106 12.66 1.32 -17.12
CA ASP A 106 13.60 1.68 -18.20
C ASP A 106 15.00 1.81 -17.63
N PHE A 107 15.99 1.19 -18.27
CA PHE A 107 17.40 1.19 -17.84
C PHE A 107 17.60 0.83 -16.36
N GLY A 108 16.76 -0.08 -15.84
CA GLY A 108 16.82 -0.53 -14.45
C GLY A 108 16.07 0.36 -13.44
N MET A 109 15.64 1.55 -13.84
CA MET A 109 14.85 2.46 -12.98
C MET A 109 13.35 2.27 -13.17
N PRO A 110 12.58 2.17 -12.08
CA PRO A 110 11.12 2.11 -12.17
C PRO A 110 10.54 3.40 -12.75
N HIS A 111 9.51 3.26 -13.58
CA HIS A 111 8.71 4.42 -14.03
C HIS A 111 8.00 5.06 -12.84
N ARG A 112 7.75 6.35 -12.94
CA ARG A 112 6.85 7.03 -12.00
C ARG A 112 5.42 6.56 -12.20
N ILE A 113 4.63 6.59 -11.15
CA ILE A 113 3.22 6.20 -11.20
C ILE A 113 2.33 7.30 -10.61
N PHE A 114 1.16 7.49 -11.22
CA PHE A 114 0.07 8.28 -10.67
C PHE A 114 -0.97 7.34 -10.08
N ALA A 115 -1.47 7.66 -8.91
CA ALA A 115 -2.52 6.87 -8.26
C ALA A 115 -3.24 7.67 -7.18
N ASN A 116 -4.34 7.10 -6.67
CA ASN A 116 -4.90 7.50 -5.40
C ASN A 116 -4.23 6.63 -4.32
N PHE A 117 -3.52 7.26 -3.41
CA PHE A 117 -2.77 6.61 -2.32
C PHE A 117 -3.46 6.86 -0.98
N GLU A 118 -3.62 5.82 -0.18
CA GLU A 118 -3.88 5.96 1.25
C GLU A 118 -2.52 6.10 1.94
N VAL A 119 -2.26 7.27 2.50
CA VAL A 119 -0.99 7.59 3.17
C VAL A 119 -1.21 7.80 4.65
N CYS A 120 -0.26 7.33 5.45
CA CYS A 120 -0.26 7.52 6.89
C CYS A 120 1.00 8.31 7.28
N PRO A 121 0.86 9.56 7.78
CA PRO A 121 1.99 10.33 8.29
C PRO A 121 2.68 9.62 9.45
N LEU A 122 4.01 9.63 9.45
CA LEU A 122 4.85 9.07 10.50
C LEU A 122 5.34 10.13 11.49
N GLU A 123 5.21 11.40 11.10
CA GLU A 123 5.53 12.56 11.90
C GLU A 123 4.56 13.72 11.60
N PRO A 124 4.44 14.71 12.50
CA PRO A 124 3.71 15.94 12.23
C PRO A 124 4.29 16.69 11.02
N GLU A 125 3.40 17.37 10.28
CA GLU A 125 3.81 18.25 9.19
C GLU A 125 4.61 19.42 9.71
N LYS A 126 5.76 19.72 9.07
CA LYS A 126 6.59 20.90 9.35
C LYS A 126 6.66 21.79 8.11
N PRO A 127 6.47 23.12 8.24
CA PRO A 127 6.62 24.03 7.11
C PRO A 127 8.01 23.93 6.48
N GLY A 128 8.04 23.83 5.13
CA GLY A 128 9.30 23.79 4.38
C GLY A 128 10.06 22.44 4.43
N ALA A 129 9.59 21.48 5.20
CA ALA A 129 10.19 20.14 5.27
C ALA A 129 9.35 19.10 4.53
N MET A 130 10.03 18.07 4.03
CA MET A 130 9.38 16.87 3.51
C MET A 130 8.91 16.03 4.69
N GLN A 131 7.62 15.74 4.73
CA GLN A 131 7.01 14.93 5.79
C GLN A 131 7.24 13.44 5.53
N ALA A 132 7.68 12.71 6.56
CA ALA A 132 7.75 11.25 6.49
C ALA A 132 6.35 10.63 6.53
N ALA A 133 6.11 9.67 5.66
CA ALA A 133 4.85 8.94 5.57
C ALA A 133 5.09 7.51 5.07
N CYS A 134 4.11 6.63 5.26
CA CYS A 134 4.06 5.34 4.59
C CYS A 134 2.79 5.23 3.73
N ILE A 135 2.80 4.34 2.74
CA ILE A 135 1.64 4.07 1.88
C ILE A 135 0.98 2.78 2.34
N GLU A 136 -0.28 2.85 2.77
CA GLU A 136 -1.06 1.69 3.16
C GLU A 136 -1.64 0.95 1.97
N SER A 137 -2.23 1.70 1.03
CA SER A 137 -2.85 1.15 -0.17
C SER A 137 -2.80 2.12 -1.35
N ALA A 138 -3.00 1.61 -2.56
CA ALA A 138 -3.09 2.42 -3.78
C ALA A 138 -4.18 1.89 -4.70
N LYS A 139 -4.87 2.81 -5.40
CA LYS A 139 -5.94 2.53 -6.37
C LYS A 139 -5.72 3.36 -7.63
N ASN A 140 -6.26 2.87 -8.76
CA ASN A 140 -6.23 3.57 -10.04
C ASN A 140 -4.79 3.94 -10.47
N ILE A 141 -3.90 2.95 -10.43
CA ILE A 141 -2.49 3.14 -10.78
C ILE A 141 -2.35 3.33 -12.29
N VAL A 142 -1.69 4.41 -12.67
CA VAL A 142 -1.34 4.74 -14.05
C VAL A 142 0.17 4.97 -14.11
N VAL A 143 0.84 4.31 -15.05
CA VAL A 143 2.29 4.44 -15.26
C VAL A 143 2.56 5.69 -16.11
N GLU A 144 3.49 6.52 -15.70
CA GLU A 144 3.99 7.66 -16.49
C GLU A 144 4.76 7.10 -17.70
N LYS A 145 4.40 7.59 -18.91
CA LYS A 145 5.06 7.22 -20.16
C LYS A 145 6.21 8.15 -20.47
#